data_ffcd6b975332a839fb44952988d3bebc
#
_entry.id   ffcd6b975332a839fb44952988d3bebc
#
_cell.length_a   1.000
_cell.length_b   1.000
_cell.length_c   1.000
_cell.angle_alpha   90.00
_cell.angle_beta   90.00
_cell.angle_gamma   90.00
#
_symmetry.space_group_name_H-M   'P 1'
#
loop_
_entity.id
_entity.type
_entity.pdbx_description
1 polymer ?
#
loop_
_entity_poly.entity_id
_entity_poly.type
_entity_poly.pdbx_seq_one_letter_code
_entity_poly.pdbx_strand_id
1 'polypeptide(L)'
;MKQFNVPITYRSSLISAIKNKRRTQDKLKKDFTPTFLDFGSLQIFLARHFGFCYGVENAIEISFRTVEENPGKRIFLLSEMIHNPLVNDDLKKRGVQFLMDTHGNSLIDFNTLIEDDIVIIPAFGTTLDIENKLKNIGIKIEKYNTTCPFVEKVWNRAESIAAKDYTIIIHGKPKHEETRATFSHSASNAPTVIVNDMAETLELAKYITGEKPLHLFYEEFKDKYSEQFNVEKDLKRIGVVNQTTMLASDTQAIADYLRQTIMEKYLLTEENIEERFADTRDTLCYATYENQSAVYGLLKTDADLAIVVGGYNSSNTSHLVELCEEKLSTYFIDSAERILSKNKIIHYDFHNKIEKETLEFLPEKIPLKILITSGASCPDAMVEAVINKLISYFPVNKTAAQTIAEFA
;
A
#
# COMPACT_ATOMS: atom_id res chain seq x y z
N MET A 1 -7.62 21.22 -3.42
CA MET A 1 -7.68 19.80 -3.04
C MET A 1 -8.83 19.63 -2.07
N LYS A 2 -9.67 18.59 -2.21
CA LYS A 2 -10.75 18.29 -1.28
C LYS A 2 -10.15 18.11 0.13
N GLN A 3 -10.75 18.74 1.14
CA GLN A 3 -10.43 18.46 2.54
C GLN A 3 -11.40 17.39 3.03
N PHE A 4 -10.87 16.33 3.62
CA PHE A 4 -11.65 15.23 4.17
C PHE A 4 -11.94 15.47 5.66
N ASN A 5 -13.12 15.07 6.09
CA ASN A 5 -13.49 15.10 7.51
C ASN A 5 -13.00 13.82 8.20
N VAL A 6 -11.69 13.77 8.46
CA VAL A 6 -11.05 12.67 9.18
C VAL A 6 -11.04 13.01 10.68
N PRO A 7 -11.27 12.03 11.57
CA PRO A 7 -11.24 12.24 13.02
C PRO A 7 -10.00 13.01 13.50
N ILE A 8 -10.21 13.96 14.39
CA ILE A 8 -9.14 14.84 14.89
C ILE A 8 -8.02 14.05 15.60
N THR A 9 -8.36 12.90 16.17
CA THR A 9 -7.42 11.97 16.82
C THR A 9 -6.36 11.39 15.88
N TYR A 10 -6.58 11.44 14.57
CA TYR A 10 -5.61 11.00 13.54
C TYR A 10 -4.71 12.14 13.06
N ARG A 11 -5.04 13.38 13.38
CA ARG A 11 -4.30 14.56 12.97
C ARG A 11 -3.21 14.91 13.98
N SER A 12 -2.20 15.61 13.50
CA SER A 12 -1.08 16.13 14.27
C SER A 12 -0.91 17.61 13.99
N SER A 13 -0.75 18.44 15.01
CA SER A 13 -0.46 19.87 14.82
C SER A 13 0.95 20.09 14.24
N LEU A 14 1.94 19.36 14.74
CA LEU A 14 3.32 19.41 14.27
C LEU A 14 3.42 18.99 12.80
N ILE A 15 2.91 17.81 12.49
CA ILE A 15 2.98 17.28 11.11
C ILE A 15 2.17 18.15 10.14
N SER A 16 1.02 18.66 10.56
CA SER A 16 0.22 19.57 9.74
C SER A 16 0.95 20.88 9.43
N ALA A 17 1.64 21.48 10.40
CA ALA A 17 2.46 22.69 10.20
C ALA A 17 3.59 22.41 9.19
N ILE A 18 4.33 21.31 9.37
CA ILE A 18 5.41 20.88 8.47
C ILE A 18 4.86 20.68 7.04
N LYS A 19 3.80 19.87 6.89
CA LYS A 19 3.20 19.58 5.57
C LYS A 19 2.69 20.85 4.88
N ASN A 20 2.08 21.78 5.62
CA ASN A 20 1.60 23.05 5.09
C ASN A 20 2.76 23.93 4.58
N LYS A 21 3.80 24.13 5.38
CA LYS A 21 4.99 24.91 4.97
C LYS A 21 5.64 24.30 3.73
N ARG A 22 5.87 22.99 3.74
CA ARG A 22 6.44 22.27 2.58
C ARG A 22 5.57 22.40 1.33
N ARG A 23 4.25 22.37 1.47
CA ARG A 23 3.30 22.56 0.34
C ARG A 23 3.37 23.96 -0.25
N THR A 24 3.59 24.99 0.56
CA THR A 24 3.74 26.37 0.06
C THR A 24 5.05 26.58 -0.67
N GLN A 25 6.13 25.93 -0.21
CA GLN A 25 7.48 26.00 -0.79
C GLN A 25 7.60 25.21 -2.10
N ASP A 26 6.95 24.05 -2.17
CA ASP A 26 6.99 23.14 -3.32
C ASP A 26 5.58 22.70 -3.73
N LYS A 27 4.92 23.56 -4.52
CA LYS A 27 3.55 23.31 -5.01
C LYS A 27 3.44 22.12 -5.96
N LEU A 28 4.52 21.82 -6.67
CA LEU A 28 4.58 20.69 -7.64
C LEU A 28 5.01 19.38 -7.02
N LYS A 29 5.34 19.36 -5.72
CA LYS A 29 5.78 18.19 -4.96
C LYS A 29 6.99 17.46 -5.58
N LYS A 30 7.89 18.17 -6.20
CA LYS A 30 9.10 17.62 -6.87
C LYS A 30 10.35 17.62 -6.00
N ASP A 31 10.32 18.34 -4.90
CA ASP A 31 11.41 18.38 -3.93
C ASP A 31 11.23 17.29 -2.88
N PHE A 32 12.02 16.22 -2.99
CA PHE A 32 12.02 15.08 -2.07
C PHE A 32 13.03 15.24 -0.92
N THR A 33 13.63 16.41 -0.74
CA THR A 33 14.50 16.69 0.39
C THR A 33 13.75 16.50 1.71
N PRO A 34 14.30 15.76 2.69
CA PRO A 34 13.64 15.57 3.98
C PRO A 34 13.47 16.86 4.77
N THR A 35 12.49 16.89 5.65
CA THR A 35 12.34 17.96 6.63
C THR A 35 13.27 17.69 7.81
N PHE A 36 14.16 18.62 8.10
CA PHE A 36 15.09 18.52 9.21
C PHE A 36 14.49 19.13 10.48
N LEU A 37 14.50 18.37 11.56
CA LEU A 37 14.07 18.77 12.90
C LEU A 37 15.26 18.61 13.84
N ASP A 38 15.82 19.75 14.29
CA ASP A 38 16.98 19.77 15.18
C ASP A 38 16.55 20.00 16.63
N PHE A 39 16.79 19.03 17.50
CA PHE A 39 16.56 19.09 18.91
C PHE A 39 17.88 19.13 19.73
N GLY A 40 18.98 19.42 19.08
CA GLY A 40 20.32 19.46 19.70
C GLY A 40 20.98 18.08 19.71
N SER A 41 20.83 17.34 20.80
CA SER A 41 21.38 15.97 20.92
C SER A 41 20.68 14.92 20.06
N LEU A 42 19.46 15.20 19.60
CA LEU A 42 18.67 14.40 18.68
C LEU A 42 18.35 15.20 17.41
N GLN A 43 18.61 14.62 16.26
CA GLN A 43 18.28 15.19 14.96
C GLN A 43 17.37 14.22 14.19
N ILE A 44 16.20 14.68 13.78
CA ILE A 44 15.22 13.88 13.06
C ILE A 44 15.11 14.40 11.62
N PHE A 45 15.19 13.49 10.66
CA PHE A 45 14.93 13.74 9.26
C PHE A 45 13.62 13.06 8.87
N LEU A 46 12.60 13.87 8.63
CA LEU A 46 11.26 13.38 8.31
C LEU A 46 11.08 13.35 6.79
N ALA A 47 10.55 12.26 6.26
CA ALA A 47 10.28 12.11 4.83
C ALA A 47 9.44 13.26 4.28
N ARG A 48 9.63 13.63 3.00
CA ARG A 48 8.83 14.69 2.35
C ARG A 48 7.37 14.30 2.19
N HIS A 49 7.10 13.04 1.87
CA HIS A 49 5.77 12.46 1.72
C HIS A 49 5.64 11.23 2.61
N PHE A 50 4.57 11.18 3.38
CA PHE A 50 4.23 10.11 4.30
C PHE A 50 2.80 10.35 4.87
N GLY A 51 2.25 9.34 5.54
CA GLY A 51 0.95 9.43 6.19
C GLY A 51 -0.22 9.30 5.21
N PHE A 52 -1.42 9.54 5.69
CA PHE A 52 -2.65 9.29 4.93
C PHE A 52 -2.63 9.88 3.53
N CYS A 53 -2.94 9.04 2.54
CA CYS A 53 -3.16 9.44 1.17
C CYS A 53 -4.64 9.78 0.90
N TYR A 54 -4.93 10.35 -0.28
CA TYR A 54 -6.29 10.70 -0.70
C TYR A 54 -7.28 9.53 -0.58
N GLY A 55 -6.92 8.34 -1.06
CA GLY A 55 -7.79 7.16 -1.03
C GLY A 55 -8.12 6.74 0.39
N VAL A 56 -7.13 6.77 1.29
CA VAL A 56 -7.30 6.44 2.71
C VAL A 56 -8.18 7.48 3.41
N GLU A 57 -7.93 8.78 3.26
CA GLU A 57 -8.76 9.82 3.87
C GLU A 57 -10.20 9.77 3.37
N ASN A 58 -10.43 9.49 2.09
CA ASN A 58 -11.76 9.32 1.51
C ASN A 58 -12.49 8.12 2.13
N ALA A 59 -11.81 6.98 2.26
CA ALA A 59 -12.39 5.77 2.84
C ALA A 59 -12.77 5.98 4.31
N ILE A 60 -11.90 6.63 5.09
CA ILE A 60 -12.16 6.98 6.49
C ILE A 60 -13.37 7.92 6.58
N GLU A 61 -13.39 9.03 5.82
CA GLU A 61 -14.52 9.99 5.83
C GLU A 61 -15.86 9.30 5.56
N ILE A 62 -15.95 8.47 4.50
CA ILE A 62 -17.17 7.76 4.14
C ILE A 62 -17.59 6.82 5.26
N SER A 63 -16.66 6.04 5.81
CA SER A 63 -16.96 5.02 6.81
C SER A 63 -17.45 5.62 8.12
N PHE A 64 -16.75 6.63 8.64
CA PHE A 64 -17.16 7.31 9.88
C PHE A 64 -18.50 8.02 9.71
N ARG A 65 -18.70 8.73 8.60
CA ARG A 65 -19.96 9.35 8.27
C ARG A 65 -21.10 8.33 8.12
N THR A 66 -20.84 7.15 7.53
CA THR A 66 -21.83 6.08 7.41
C THR A 66 -22.31 5.63 8.80
N VAL A 67 -21.40 5.49 9.76
CA VAL A 67 -21.74 5.13 11.13
C VAL A 67 -22.58 6.24 11.80
N GLU A 68 -22.18 7.49 11.63
CA GLU A 68 -22.85 8.66 12.24
C GLU A 68 -24.26 8.90 11.67
N GLU A 69 -24.44 8.70 10.36
CA GLU A 69 -25.71 8.95 9.67
C GLU A 69 -26.72 7.79 9.79
N ASN A 70 -26.32 6.62 10.28
CA ASN A 70 -27.17 5.44 10.35
C ASN A 70 -27.22 4.83 11.77
N PRO A 71 -27.65 5.60 12.79
CA PRO A 71 -27.74 5.10 14.15
C PRO A 71 -28.75 3.94 14.25
N GLY A 72 -28.36 2.87 14.93
CA GLY A 72 -29.21 1.70 15.15
C GLY A 72 -29.28 0.70 14.01
N LYS A 73 -28.65 0.96 12.84
CA LYS A 73 -28.52 -0.03 11.77
C LYS A 73 -27.34 -0.96 12.03
N ARG A 74 -27.44 -2.17 11.51
CA ARG A 74 -26.30 -3.09 11.44
C ARG A 74 -25.38 -2.61 10.33
N ILE A 75 -24.12 -2.32 10.68
CA ILE A 75 -23.10 -1.85 9.76
C ILE A 75 -21.98 -2.85 9.72
N PHE A 76 -21.64 -3.29 8.54
CA PHE A 76 -20.56 -4.23 8.29
C PHE A 76 -19.50 -3.57 7.44
N LEU A 77 -18.26 -3.91 7.69
CA LEU A 77 -17.13 -3.67 6.83
C LEU A 77 -16.74 -5.00 6.20
N LEU A 78 -16.55 -5.03 4.89
CA LEU A 78 -16.32 -6.29 4.18
C LEU A 78 -15.04 -6.98 4.68
N SER A 79 -13.95 -6.20 4.84
CA SER A 79 -12.70 -6.63 5.49
C SER A 79 -12.06 -5.44 6.22
N GLU A 80 -10.75 -5.40 6.44
CA GLU A 80 -10.11 -4.19 6.98
C GLU A 80 -10.32 -2.98 6.06
N MET A 81 -10.66 -1.81 6.63
CA MET A 81 -10.84 -0.57 5.87
C MET A 81 -9.56 -0.16 5.14
N ILE A 82 -8.49 -0.21 5.89
CA ILE A 82 -7.11 0.04 5.49
C ILE A 82 -6.20 -0.82 6.38
N HIS A 83 -4.98 -1.06 5.96
CA HIS A 83 -4.01 -1.81 6.77
C HIS A 83 -3.43 -0.92 7.91
N ASN A 84 -4.31 -0.55 8.84
CA ASN A 84 -3.95 0.15 10.07
C ASN A 84 -4.85 -0.27 11.22
N PRO A 85 -4.31 -0.93 12.28
CA PRO A 85 -5.10 -1.44 13.39
C PRO A 85 -5.88 -0.36 14.13
N LEU A 86 -5.31 0.83 14.33
CA LEU A 86 -5.95 1.92 15.06
C LEU A 86 -7.28 2.33 14.42
N VAL A 87 -7.32 2.46 13.08
CA VAL A 87 -8.53 2.84 12.35
C VAL A 87 -9.57 1.72 12.38
N ASN A 88 -9.14 0.47 12.21
CA ASN A 88 -10.05 -0.68 12.22
C ASN A 88 -10.65 -0.89 13.62
N ASP A 89 -9.87 -0.74 14.68
CA ASP A 89 -10.34 -0.84 16.07
C ASP A 89 -11.29 0.30 16.44
N ASP A 90 -11.08 1.50 15.93
CA ASP A 90 -12.00 2.62 16.11
C ASP A 90 -13.38 2.34 15.49
N LEU A 91 -13.41 1.75 14.29
CA LEU A 91 -14.66 1.32 13.64
C LEU A 91 -15.35 0.21 14.44
N LYS A 92 -14.58 -0.79 14.93
CA LYS A 92 -15.13 -1.86 15.82
C LYS A 92 -15.74 -1.27 17.09
N LYS A 93 -15.06 -0.33 17.76
CA LYS A 93 -15.58 0.36 18.98
C LYS A 93 -16.88 1.12 18.70
N ARG A 94 -17.11 1.55 17.47
CA ARG A 94 -18.36 2.20 17.03
C ARG A 94 -19.45 1.22 16.59
N GLY A 95 -19.23 -0.11 16.76
CA GLY A 95 -20.21 -1.15 16.48
C GLY A 95 -20.15 -1.72 15.05
N VAL A 96 -19.16 -1.34 14.23
CA VAL A 96 -18.97 -1.94 12.90
C VAL A 96 -18.42 -3.36 13.05
N GLN A 97 -19.06 -4.32 12.37
CA GLN A 97 -18.65 -5.71 12.35
C GLN A 97 -17.90 -6.03 11.05
N PHE A 98 -17.00 -7.00 11.08
CA PHE A 98 -16.19 -7.37 9.92
C PHE A 98 -16.69 -8.70 9.35
N LEU A 99 -16.98 -8.72 8.04
CA LEU A 99 -17.51 -9.92 7.37
C LEU A 99 -16.43 -10.95 7.07
N MET A 100 -15.22 -10.48 6.76
CA MET A 100 -14.07 -11.32 6.40
C MET A 100 -12.80 -10.82 7.05
N ASP A 101 -11.79 -11.69 7.12
CA ASP A 101 -10.41 -11.29 7.37
C ASP A 101 -9.71 -10.80 6.08
N THR A 102 -8.46 -10.34 6.19
CA THR A 102 -7.67 -9.86 5.06
C THR A 102 -7.29 -10.97 4.07
N HIS A 103 -7.41 -12.24 4.46
CA HIS A 103 -7.18 -13.39 3.60
C HIS A 103 -8.44 -13.82 2.83
N GLY A 104 -9.60 -13.24 3.15
CA GLY A 104 -10.88 -13.56 2.53
C GLY A 104 -11.64 -14.68 3.25
N ASN A 105 -11.19 -15.10 4.44
CA ASN A 105 -11.95 -16.07 5.24
C ASN A 105 -13.15 -15.37 5.86
N SER A 106 -14.33 -16.01 5.79
CA SER A 106 -15.55 -15.48 6.36
C SER A 106 -15.48 -15.49 7.89
N LEU A 107 -15.71 -14.35 8.52
CA LEU A 107 -15.87 -14.19 9.96
C LEU A 107 -17.35 -14.21 10.36
N ILE A 108 -18.22 -13.76 9.46
CA ILE A 108 -19.67 -13.75 9.61
C ILE A 108 -20.27 -14.40 8.37
N ASP A 109 -21.24 -15.31 8.55
CA ASP A 109 -21.93 -15.94 7.43
C ASP A 109 -22.74 -14.89 6.65
N PHE A 110 -22.46 -14.74 5.36
CA PHE A 110 -23.15 -13.83 4.45
C PHE A 110 -24.66 -14.13 4.36
N ASN A 111 -25.10 -15.36 4.64
CA ASN A 111 -26.51 -15.72 4.66
C ASN A 111 -27.27 -15.08 5.83
N THR A 112 -26.58 -14.51 6.81
CA THR A 112 -27.20 -13.76 7.93
C THR A 112 -27.48 -12.31 7.61
N LEU A 113 -27.00 -11.84 6.46
CA LEU A 113 -27.24 -10.46 5.98
C LEU A 113 -28.65 -10.33 5.41
N ILE A 114 -29.20 -9.14 5.57
CA ILE A 114 -30.51 -8.76 5.03
C ILE A 114 -30.40 -7.47 4.21
N GLU A 115 -31.38 -7.17 3.36
CA GLU A 115 -31.39 -6.00 2.48
C GLU A 115 -31.19 -4.66 3.24
N ASP A 116 -31.65 -4.57 4.49
CA ASP A 116 -31.55 -3.35 5.30
C ASP A 116 -30.16 -3.14 5.96
N ASP A 117 -29.26 -4.12 5.86
CA ASP A 117 -27.90 -4.03 6.34
C ASP A 117 -27.06 -3.08 5.47
N ILE A 118 -26.09 -2.44 6.10
CA ILE A 118 -25.12 -1.61 5.41
C ILE A 118 -23.79 -2.37 5.34
N VAL A 119 -23.27 -2.56 4.12
CA VAL A 119 -21.95 -3.15 3.91
C VAL A 119 -21.04 -2.11 3.26
N ILE A 120 -19.96 -1.77 3.93
CA ILE A 120 -18.92 -0.86 3.44
C ILE A 120 -17.87 -1.67 2.70
N ILE A 121 -17.60 -1.34 1.44
CA ILE A 121 -16.51 -1.92 0.66
C ILE A 121 -15.23 -1.16 0.99
N PRO A 122 -14.12 -1.83 1.37
CA PRO A 122 -12.87 -1.18 1.78
C PRO A 122 -12.14 -0.48 0.63
N ALA A 123 -11.10 0.29 0.96
CA ALA A 123 -10.30 1.04 -0.01
C ALA A 123 -9.63 0.15 -1.09
N PHE A 124 -9.46 -1.13 -0.83
CA PHE A 124 -8.85 -2.11 -1.75
C PHE A 124 -9.84 -2.64 -2.80
N GLY A 125 -11.13 -2.31 -2.68
CA GLY A 125 -12.20 -2.92 -3.47
C GLY A 125 -12.52 -4.34 -3.03
N THR A 126 -13.23 -5.07 -3.88
CA THR A 126 -13.56 -6.49 -3.66
C THR A 126 -13.71 -7.24 -4.98
N THR A 127 -13.88 -8.57 -4.91
CA THR A 127 -14.08 -9.43 -6.07
C THR A 127 -15.50 -9.31 -6.60
N LEU A 128 -15.70 -9.54 -7.90
CA LEU A 128 -17.02 -9.54 -8.54
C LEU A 128 -17.98 -10.56 -7.93
N ASP A 129 -17.47 -11.72 -7.49
CA ASP A 129 -18.29 -12.74 -6.83
C ASP A 129 -18.91 -12.23 -5.53
N ILE A 130 -18.13 -11.50 -4.73
CA ILE A 130 -18.63 -10.90 -3.48
C ILE A 130 -19.61 -9.77 -3.80
N GLU A 131 -19.32 -8.91 -4.77
CA GLU A 131 -20.26 -7.88 -5.20
C GLU A 131 -21.59 -8.48 -5.64
N ASN A 132 -21.57 -9.51 -6.48
CA ASN A 132 -22.76 -10.20 -6.95
C ASN A 132 -23.53 -10.85 -5.79
N LYS A 133 -22.83 -11.47 -4.85
CA LYS A 133 -23.44 -12.06 -3.65
C LYS A 133 -24.16 -11.01 -2.82
N LEU A 134 -23.55 -9.86 -2.56
CA LEU A 134 -24.16 -8.75 -1.82
C LEU A 134 -25.36 -8.15 -2.58
N LYS A 135 -25.24 -7.94 -3.89
CA LYS A 135 -26.34 -7.47 -4.75
C LYS A 135 -27.54 -8.43 -4.76
N ASN A 136 -27.29 -9.74 -4.78
CA ASN A 136 -28.34 -10.76 -4.74
C ASN A 136 -29.10 -10.76 -3.40
N ILE A 137 -28.50 -10.31 -2.30
CA ILE A 137 -29.15 -10.10 -1.01
C ILE A 137 -29.99 -8.80 -1.02
N GLY A 138 -29.76 -7.90 -1.97
CA GLY A 138 -30.40 -6.58 -2.06
C GLY A 138 -29.59 -5.43 -1.43
N ILE A 139 -28.35 -5.70 -1.02
CA ILE A 139 -27.49 -4.69 -0.36
C ILE A 139 -27.02 -3.65 -1.39
N LYS A 140 -27.16 -2.36 -1.05
CA LYS A 140 -26.81 -1.22 -1.90
C LYS A 140 -25.33 -0.85 -1.73
N ILE A 141 -24.43 -1.66 -2.32
CA ILE A 141 -22.98 -1.52 -2.15
C ILE A 141 -22.44 -0.21 -2.74
N GLU A 142 -23.02 0.31 -3.82
CA GLU A 142 -22.55 1.51 -4.52
C GLU A 142 -22.54 2.75 -3.61
N LYS A 143 -23.50 2.83 -2.67
CA LYS A 143 -23.62 3.97 -1.74
C LYS A 143 -22.48 4.00 -0.72
N TYR A 144 -21.94 2.85 -0.37
CA TYR A 144 -20.96 2.67 0.69
C TYR A 144 -19.63 2.07 0.16
N ASN A 145 -19.39 2.24 -1.12
CA ASN A 145 -18.16 1.82 -1.77
C ASN A 145 -17.06 2.86 -1.50
N THR A 146 -15.98 2.44 -0.86
CA THR A 146 -14.81 3.28 -0.57
C THR A 146 -13.60 2.91 -1.42
N THR A 147 -13.76 2.06 -2.42
CA THR A 147 -12.68 1.67 -3.33
C THR A 147 -11.89 2.89 -3.79
N CYS A 148 -10.59 2.81 -3.66
CA CYS A 148 -9.71 3.91 -4.03
C CYS A 148 -9.77 4.15 -5.55
N PRO A 149 -9.95 5.40 -6.03
CA PRO A 149 -9.97 5.68 -7.47
C PRO A 149 -8.70 5.24 -8.23
N PHE A 150 -7.58 5.07 -7.53
CA PHE A 150 -6.36 4.56 -8.13
C PHE A 150 -6.38 3.04 -8.32
N VAL A 151 -7.10 2.30 -7.49
CA VAL A 151 -7.40 0.87 -7.70
C VAL A 151 -8.33 0.72 -8.89
N GLU A 152 -9.42 1.50 -8.96
CA GLU A 152 -10.33 1.52 -10.10
C GLU A 152 -9.60 1.88 -11.42
N LYS A 153 -8.61 2.79 -11.36
CA LYS A 153 -7.77 3.13 -12.51
C LYS A 153 -7.01 1.91 -13.04
N VAL A 154 -6.52 1.02 -12.18
CA VAL A 154 -5.88 -0.23 -12.59
C VAL A 154 -6.87 -1.16 -13.29
N TRP A 155 -8.09 -1.30 -12.74
CA TRP A 155 -9.15 -2.10 -13.35
C TRP A 155 -9.53 -1.58 -14.75
N ASN A 156 -9.77 -0.27 -14.87
CA ASN A 156 -10.08 0.38 -16.17
C ASN A 156 -8.93 0.22 -17.18
N ARG A 157 -7.67 0.22 -16.69
CA ARG A 157 -6.52 -0.02 -17.54
C ARG A 157 -6.48 -1.47 -18.02
N ALA A 158 -6.69 -2.43 -17.13
CA ALA A 158 -6.78 -3.85 -17.48
C ALA A 158 -7.90 -4.10 -18.50
N GLU A 159 -9.08 -3.51 -18.30
CA GLU A 159 -10.18 -3.58 -19.25
C GLU A 159 -9.79 -3.02 -20.64
N SER A 160 -9.12 -1.86 -20.67
CA SER A 160 -8.64 -1.27 -21.93
C SER A 160 -7.62 -2.13 -22.68
N ILE A 161 -6.81 -2.91 -21.95
CA ILE A 161 -5.84 -3.87 -22.48
C ILE A 161 -6.59 -5.11 -22.96
N ALA A 162 -7.54 -5.62 -22.15
CA ALA A 162 -8.39 -6.77 -22.49
C ALA A 162 -9.18 -6.55 -23.79
N ALA A 163 -9.73 -5.34 -24.00
CA ALA A 163 -10.48 -4.97 -25.19
C ALA A 163 -9.65 -5.03 -26.49
N LYS A 164 -8.34 -5.18 -26.38
CA LYS A 164 -7.40 -5.36 -27.51
C LYS A 164 -6.85 -6.78 -27.61
N ASP A 165 -7.50 -7.75 -26.96
CA ASP A 165 -7.13 -9.16 -26.91
C ASP A 165 -5.73 -9.45 -26.32
N TYR A 166 -5.34 -8.73 -25.27
CA TYR A 166 -4.15 -9.05 -24.50
C TYR A 166 -4.50 -9.79 -23.22
N THR A 167 -3.65 -10.70 -22.82
CA THR A 167 -3.62 -11.31 -21.51
C THR A 167 -3.10 -10.31 -20.47
N ILE A 168 -3.70 -10.27 -19.31
CA ILE A 168 -3.29 -9.38 -18.22
C ILE A 168 -2.31 -10.11 -17.30
N ILE A 169 -1.11 -9.58 -17.16
CA ILE A 169 -0.16 -10.00 -16.13
C ILE A 169 -0.23 -9.02 -14.98
N ILE A 170 -0.58 -9.51 -13.79
CA ILE A 170 -0.70 -8.68 -12.58
C ILE A 170 0.55 -8.87 -11.73
N HIS A 171 1.38 -7.84 -11.59
CA HIS A 171 2.43 -7.83 -10.58
C HIS A 171 1.83 -7.48 -9.22
N GLY A 172 1.78 -8.43 -8.30
CA GLY A 172 1.19 -8.23 -6.98
C GLY A 172 1.22 -9.48 -6.11
N LYS A 173 1.03 -9.28 -4.80
CA LYS A 173 0.97 -10.37 -3.82
C LYS A 173 -0.37 -11.12 -3.97
N PRO A 174 -0.39 -12.42 -4.37
CA PRO A 174 -1.65 -13.10 -4.74
C PRO A 174 -2.72 -13.11 -3.64
N LYS A 175 -2.29 -13.15 -2.38
CA LYS A 175 -3.19 -13.16 -1.21
C LYS A 175 -3.66 -11.78 -0.75
N HIS A 176 -3.09 -10.70 -1.30
CA HIS A 176 -3.47 -9.34 -0.93
C HIS A 176 -4.86 -8.99 -1.47
N GLU A 177 -5.68 -8.29 -0.69
CA GLU A 177 -7.07 -7.93 -1.02
C GLU A 177 -7.18 -7.21 -2.35
N GLU A 178 -6.33 -6.20 -2.57
CA GLU A 178 -6.30 -5.45 -3.83
C GLU A 178 -5.94 -6.33 -5.03
N THR A 179 -4.98 -7.25 -4.88
CA THR A 179 -4.59 -8.17 -5.97
C THR A 179 -5.72 -9.11 -6.30
N ARG A 180 -6.42 -9.66 -5.29
CA ARG A 180 -7.61 -10.52 -5.52
C ARG A 180 -8.73 -9.76 -6.22
N ALA A 181 -9.00 -8.52 -5.80
CA ALA A 181 -9.99 -7.67 -6.47
C ALA A 181 -9.58 -7.39 -7.92
N THR A 182 -8.36 -6.93 -8.15
CA THR A 182 -7.82 -6.65 -9.50
C THR A 182 -7.83 -7.90 -10.38
N PHE A 183 -7.47 -9.06 -9.83
CA PHE A 183 -7.52 -10.33 -10.55
C PHE A 183 -8.96 -10.68 -10.98
N SER A 184 -9.92 -10.57 -10.06
CA SER A 184 -11.33 -10.87 -10.34
C SER A 184 -11.89 -9.96 -11.45
N HIS A 185 -11.63 -8.65 -11.37
CA HIS A 185 -12.06 -7.69 -12.41
C HIS A 185 -11.35 -7.91 -13.74
N SER A 186 -10.07 -8.27 -13.74
CA SER A 186 -9.31 -8.56 -14.96
C SER A 186 -9.74 -9.86 -15.60
N ALA A 187 -9.88 -10.93 -14.81
CA ALA A 187 -10.23 -12.27 -15.27
C ALA A 187 -11.64 -12.35 -15.88
N SER A 188 -12.55 -11.44 -15.52
CA SER A 188 -13.87 -11.34 -16.16
C SER A 188 -13.81 -10.82 -17.61
N ASN A 189 -12.71 -10.18 -18.00
CA ASN A 189 -12.57 -9.53 -19.31
C ASN A 189 -11.49 -10.18 -20.19
N ALA A 190 -10.45 -10.81 -19.61
CA ALA A 190 -9.34 -11.39 -20.35
C ALA A 190 -8.66 -12.53 -19.56
N PRO A 191 -7.93 -13.43 -20.24
CA PRO A 191 -7.00 -14.32 -19.58
C PRO A 191 -6.05 -13.53 -18.69
N THR A 192 -5.85 -13.99 -17.46
CA THR A 192 -5.12 -13.24 -16.44
C THR A 192 -4.19 -14.15 -15.66
N VAL A 193 -2.96 -13.68 -15.37
CA VAL A 193 -1.97 -14.37 -14.54
C VAL A 193 -1.38 -13.40 -13.53
N ILE A 194 -1.14 -13.86 -12.29
CA ILE A 194 -0.44 -13.10 -11.25
C ILE A 194 1.02 -13.55 -11.18
N VAL A 195 1.94 -12.60 -11.09
CA VAL A 195 3.34 -12.81 -10.70
C VAL A 195 3.63 -11.98 -9.45
N ASN A 196 4.24 -12.64 -8.45
CA ASN A 196 4.53 -11.99 -7.17
C ASN A 196 5.77 -11.07 -7.24
N ASP A 197 6.77 -11.47 -8.04
CA ASP A 197 8.09 -10.85 -8.08
C ASP A 197 8.84 -11.19 -9.38
N MET A 198 10.09 -10.73 -9.47
CA MET A 198 10.95 -11.02 -10.61
C MET A 198 11.25 -12.52 -10.76
N ALA A 199 11.37 -13.28 -9.67
CA ALA A 199 11.66 -14.71 -9.76
C ALA A 199 10.53 -15.48 -10.45
N GLU A 200 9.27 -15.21 -10.07
CA GLU A 200 8.11 -15.79 -10.76
C GLU A 200 7.97 -15.26 -12.21
N THR A 201 8.38 -14.04 -12.48
CA THR A 201 8.39 -13.45 -13.82
C THR A 201 9.38 -14.18 -14.73
N LEU A 202 10.58 -14.51 -14.21
CA LEU A 202 11.57 -15.31 -14.93
C LEU A 202 11.02 -16.71 -15.26
N GLU A 203 10.29 -17.32 -14.33
CA GLU A 203 9.64 -18.62 -14.59
C GLU A 203 8.54 -18.49 -15.65
N LEU A 204 7.68 -17.44 -15.58
CA LEU A 204 6.66 -17.18 -16.59
C LEU A 204 7.27 -16.99 -17.99
N ALA A 205 8.40 -16.30 -18.07
CA ALA A 205 9.11 -16.05 -19.34
C ALA A 205 9.57 -17.34 -20.02
N LYS A 206 9.95 -18.38 -19.26
CA LYS A 206 10.35 -19.69 -19.83
C LYS A 206 9.19 -20.39 -20.56
N TYR A 207 7.95 -20.13 -20.16
CA TYR A 207 6.77 -20.61 -20.90
C TYR A 207 6.52 -19.76 -22.13
N ILE A 208 6.75 -18.44 -22.07
CA ILE A 208 6.66 -17.57 -23.23
C ILE A 208 7.68 -17.97 -24.29
N THR A 209 8.94 -18.22 -23.90
CA THR A 209 10.02 -18.60 -24.84
C THR A 209 9.90 -20.04 -25.35
N GLY A 210 9.22 -20.91 -24.62
CA GLY A 210 9.10 -22.35 -24.91
C GLY A 210 10.25 -23.19 -24.34
N GLU A 211 11.01 -22.66 -23.39
CA GLU A 211 12.08 -23.37 -22.69
C GLU A 211 11.54 -24.39 -21.70
N LYS A 212 10.31 -24.21 -21.20
CA LYS A 212 9.62 -25.13 -20.31
C LYS A 212 8.45 -25.84 -20.98
N PRO A 213 8.19 -27.12 -20.64
CA PRO A 213 7.00 -27.83 -21.10
C PRO A 213 5.71 -27.17 -20.56
N LEU A 214 4.78 -26.81 -21.45
CA LEU A 214 3.58 -26.04 -21.13
C LEU A 214 2.69 -26.68 -20.05
N HIS A 215 2.67 -28.01 -19.92
CA HIS A 215 1.83 -28.71 -18.94
C HIS A 215 2.27 -28.43 -17.48
N LEU A 216 3.54 -28.04 -17.23
CA LEU A 216 4.03 -27.70 -15.91
C LEU A 216 3.53 -26.35 -15.41
N PHE A 217 3.09 -25.47 -16.30
CA PHE A 217 2.57 -24.15 -15.96
C PHE A 217 1.45 -24.20 -14.93
N TYR A 218 0.50 -25.09 -15.12
CA TYR A 218 -0.70 -25.16 -14.29
C TYR A 218 -0.45 -25.60 -12.85
N GLU A 219 0.65 -26.32 -12.61
CA GLU A 219 1.10 -26.67 -11.27
C GLU A 219 1.90 -25.52 -10.64
N GLU A 220 2.85 -24.94 -11.38
CA GLU A 220 3.73 -23.85 -10.90
C GLU A 220 2.97 -22.56 -10.61
N PHE A 221 1.99 -22.22 -11.44
CA PHE A 221 1.15 -21.03 -11.28
C PHE A 221 -0.22 -21.34 -10.68
N LYS A 222 -0.35 -22.47 -9.97
CA LYS A 222 -1.61 -22.86 -9.32
C LYS A 222 -2.16 -21.71 -8.49
N ASP A 223 -3.47 -21.46 -8.61
CA ASP A 223 -4.22 -20.38 -7.95
C ASP A 223 -3.80 -18.95 -8.37
N LYS A 224 -3.04 -18.80 -9.47
CA LYS A 224 -2.55 -17.52 -9.98
C LYS A 224 -2.97 -17.22 -11.42
N TYR A 225 -3.76 -18.04 -12.05
CA TYR A 225 -4.28 -17.82 -13.40
C TYR A 225 -5.81 -17.92 -13.43
N SER A 226 -6.42 -17.25 -14.40
CA SER A 226 -7.87 -17.24 -14.59
C SER A 226 -8.42 -18.57 -15.08
N GLU A 227 -9.69 -18.85 -14.80
CA GLU A 227 -10.39 -20.01 -15.30
C GLU A 227 -10.29 -20.07 -16.84
N GLN A 228 -10.14 -21.27 -17.40
CA GLN A 228 -9.96 -21.53 -18.85
C GLN A 228 -8.67 -20.92 -19.47
N PHE A 229 -7.71 -20.46 -18.68
CA PHE A 229 -6.43 -19.97 -19.17
C PHE A 229 -5.70 -21.05 -19.99
N ASN A 230 -5.28 -20.68 -21.20
CA ASN A 230 -4.53 -21.55 -22.08
C ASN A 230 -3.11 -21.00 -22.30
N VAL A 231 -2.12 -21.62 -21.64
CA VAL A 231 -0.73 -21.17 -21.64
C VAL A 231 -0.13 -21.05 -23.04
N GLU A 232 -0.51 -21.92 -23.99
CA GLU A 232 0.01 -21.91 -25.37
C GLU A 232 -0.52 -20.73 -26.17
N LYS A 233 -1.77 -20.33 -25.93
CA LYS A 233 -2.46 -19.28 -26.67
C LYS A 233 -2.30 -17.93 -25.99
N ASP A 234 -2.54 -17.88 -24.68
CA ASP A 234 -2.79 -16.63 -23.99
C ASP A 234 -1.50 -15.86 -23.62
N LEU A 235 -0.34 -16.53 -23.56
CA LEU A 235 0.94 -15.85 -23.36
C LEU A 235 1.55 -15.21 -24.63
N LYS A 236 0.85 -15.21 -25.77
CA LYS A 236 1.33 -14.64 -27.05
C LYS A 236 1.19 -13.11 -27.12
N ARG A 237 0.25 -12.54 -26.36
CA ARG A 237 -0.01 -11.09 -26.31
C ARG A 237 -0.31 -10.74 -24.85
N ILE A 238 0.52 -9.94 -24.26
CA ILE A 238 0.44 -9.63 -22.84
C ILE A 238 0.49 -8.14 -22.55
N GLY A 239 -0.09 -7.73 -21.42
CA GLY A 239 0.08 -6.41 -20.84
C GLY A 239 0.21 -6.53 -19.33
N VAL A 240 1.07 -5.71 -18.73
CA VAL A 240 1.36 -5.75 -17.28
C VAL A 240 0.60 -4.66 -16.57
N VAL A 241 -0.09 -5.00 -15.49
CA VAL A 241 -0.63 -4.06 -14.49
C VAL A 241 -0.10 -4.47 -13.12
N ASN A 242 -0.29 -3.66 -12.09
CA ASN A 242 0.26 -3.95 -10.77
C ASN A 242 -0.72 -3.63 -9.65
N GLN A 243 -0.55 -4.30 -8.53
CA GLN A 243 -1.07 -3.86 -7.25
C GLN A 243 -0.49 -2.47 -6.95
N THR A 244 -1.33 -1.50 -6.61
CA THR A 244 -0.96 -0.06 -6.54
C THR A 244 0.13 0.26 -5.52
N THR A 245 0.40 -0.66 -4.60
CA THR A 245 1.35 -0.50 -3.49
C THR A 245 2.68 -1.23 -3.68
N MET A 246 2.94 -1.83 -4.85
CA MET A 246 4.22 -2.50 -5.15
C MET A 246 5.38 -1.51 -5.31
N LEU A 247 6.62 -1.99 -5.28
CA LEU A 247 7.78 -1.16 -5.60
C LEU A 247 7.75 -0.73 -7.07
N ALA A 248 7.98 0.56 -7.30
CA ALA A 248 8.00 1.13 -8.65
C ALA A 248 9.11 0.54 -9.51
N SER A 249 10.32 0.37 -8.92
CA SER A 249 11.46 -0.26 -9.55
C SER A 249 11.16 -1.68 -10.03
N ASP A 250 10.54 -2.49 -9.18
CA ASP A 250 10.26 -3.89 -9.46
C ASP A 250 9.19 -4.03 -10.54
N THR A 251 8.11 -3.23 -10.45
CA THR A 251 7.07 -3.22 -11.49
C THR A 251 7.65 -2.84 -12.84
N GLN A 252 8.51 -1.83 -12.89
CA GLN A 252 9.17 -1.41 -14.12
C GLN A 252 10.10 -2.51 -14.66
N ALA A 253 10.94 -3.09 -13.78
CA ALA A 253 11.86 -4.16 -14.17
C ALA A 253 11.12 -5.40 -14.71
N ILE A 254 10.00 -5.79 -14.10
CA ILE A 254 9.15 -6.89 -14.54
C ILE A 254 8.54 -6.59 -15.92
N ALA A 255 7.99 -5.39 -16.09
CA ALA A 255 7.41 -4.98 -17.37
C ALA A 255 8.46 -4.94 -18.48
N ASP A 256 9.63 -4.37 -18.22
CA ASP A 256 10.73 -4.28 -19.19
C ASP A 256 11.26 -5.67 -19.55
N TYR A 257 11.41 -6.56 -18.59
CA TYR A 257 11.86 -7.92 -18.82
C TYR A 257 10.88 -8.73 -19.69
N LEU A 258 9.59 -8.69 -19.36
CA LEU A 258 8.57 -9.36 -20.17
C LEU A 258 8.46 -8.76 -21.57
N ARG A 259 8.58 -7.44 -21.68
CA ARG A 259 8.62 -6.74 -22.98
C ARG A 259 9.79 -7.21 -23.82
N GLN A 260 10.99 -7.25 -23.25
CA GLN A 260 12.19 -7.74 -23.94
C GLN A 260 12.04 -9.22 -24.36
N THR A 261 11.51 -10.06 -23.46
CA THR A 261 11.23 -11.48 -23.75
C THR A 261 10.30 -11.64 -24.97
N ILE A 262 9.23 -10.85 -25.04
CA ILE A 262 8.31 -10.85 -26.17
C ILE A 262 8.99 -10.34 -27.46
N MET A 263 9.78 -9.26 -27.36
CA MET A 263 10.52 -8.73 -28.51
C MET A 263 11.47 -9.78 -29.13
N GLU A 264 12.26 -10.44 -28.29
CA GLU A 264 13.21 -11.47 -28.71
C GLU A 264 12.51 -12.70 -29.28
N LYS A 265 11.47 -13.18 -28.59
CA LYS A 265 10.69 -14.37 -29.05
C LYS A 265 10.08 -14.19 -30.42
N TYR A 266 9.53 -13.01 -30.72
CA TYR A 266 8.78 -12.74 -31.93
C TYR A 266 9.54 -11.87 -32.94
N LEU A 267 10.83 -11.57 -32.70
CA LEU A 267 11.69 -10.73 -33.53
C LEU A 267 11.07 -9.36 -33.82
N LEU A 268 10.49 -8.75 -32.80
CA LEU A 268 9.83 -7.44 -32.88
C LEU A 268 10.82 -6.29 -32.64
N THR A 269 10.43 -5.12 -33.12
CA THR A 269 11.13 -3.85 -32.91
C THR A 269 10.27 -2.89 -32.04
N GLU A 270 10.82 -1.72 -31.70
CA GLU A 270 10.07 -0.66 -31.03
C GLU A 270 8.83 -0.19 -31.84
N GLU A 271 8.87 -0.31 -33.17
CA GLU A 271 7.80 0.17 -34.02
C GLU A 271 6.58 -0.77 -34.07
N ASN A 272 6.78 -2.07 -33.75
CA ASN A 272 5.70 -3.07 -33.84
C ASN A 272 5.49 -3.89 -32.54
N ILE A 273 6.16 -3.54 -31.46
CA ILE A 273 6.00 -4.24 -30.17
C ILE A 273 4.54 -4.24 -29.69
N GLU A 274 3.76 -3.22 -30.01
CA GLU A 274 2.34 -3.14 -29.66
C GLU A 274 1.49 -4.26 -30.27
N GLU A 275 1.99 -5.02 -31.26
CA GLU A 275 1.29 -6.21 -31.71
C GLU A 275 1.19 -7.31 -30.66
N ARG A 276 2.13 -7.34 -29.70
CA ARG A 276 2.28 -8.41 -28.71
C ARG A 276 2.41 -7.96 -27.26
N PHE A 277 2.80 -6.72 -27.02
CA PHE A 277 2.97 -6.17 -25.68
C PHE A 277 2.25 -4.82 -25.54
N ALA A 278 1.28 -4.75 -24.63
CA ALA A 278 0.55 -3.52 -24.40
C ALA A 278 1.40 -2.51 -23.61
N ASP A 279 1.32 -1.23 -23.96
CA ASP A 279 1.88 -0.16 -23.14
C ASP A 279 1.15 -0.09 -21.79
N THR A 280 1.89 -0.26 -20.72
CA THR A 280 1.36 -0.40 -19.36
C THR A 280 1.80 0.71 -18.41
N ARG A 281 2.39 1.80 -18.94
CA ARG A 281 2.76 2.96 -18.12
C ARG A 281 1.56 3.48 -17.33
N ASP A 282 1.78 3.98 -16.11
CA ASP A 282 0.80 4.65 -15.24
C ASP A 282 -0.17 3.79 -14.39
N THR A 283 0.19 2.58 -13.96
CA THR A 283 -0.66 1.78 -13.06
C THR A 283 -0.29 1.93 -11.58
N LEU A 284 0.85 2.54 -11.25
CA LEU A 284 1.21 2.85 -9.87
C LEU A 284 0.36 3.98 -9.27
N CYS A 285 0.06 3.86 -7.98
CA CYS A 285 -0.58 4.92 -7.22
C CYS A 285 0.41 6.09 -6.99
N TYR A 286 -0.06 7.33 -7.14
CA TYR A 286 0.75 8.52 -6.89
C TYR A 286 1.34 8.54 -5.47
N ALA A 287 0.57 8.10 -4.46
CA ALA A 287 1.01 8.10 -3.08
C ALA A 287 2.15 7.09 -2.86
N THR A 288 2.10 5.92 -3.49
CA THR A 288 3.19 4.95 -3.49
C THR A 288 4.45 5.54 -4.10
N TYR A 289 4.32 6.17 -5.28
CA TYR A 289 5.44 6.83 -5.94
C TYR A 289 6.03 7.97 -5.10
N GLU A 290 5.18 8.87 -4.56
CA GLU A 290 5.62 9.99 -3.71
C GLU A 290 6.33 9.49 -2.45
N ASN A 291 5.79 8.47 -1.76
CA ASN A 291 6.39 7.91 -0.54
C ASN A 291 7.73 7.23 -0.81
N GLN A 292 7.83 6.40 -1.85
CA GLN A 292 9.09 5.74 -2.23
C GLN A 292 10.14 6.77 -2.65
N SER A 293 9.76 7.75 -3.46
CA SER A 293 10.67 8.86 -3.86
C SER A 293 11.15 9.68 -2.66
N ALA A 294 10.27 9.89 -1.66
CA ALA A 294 10.64 10.58 -0.43
C ALA A 294 11.62 9.77 0.43
N VAL A 295 11.51 8.44 0.43
CA VAL A 295 12.49 7.56 1.11
C VAL A 295 13.83 7.60 0.38
N TYR A 296 13.87 7.58 -0.95
CA TYR A 296 15.12 7.80 -1.69
C TYR A 296 15.75 9.17 -1.37
N GLY A 297 14.92 10.20 -1.15
CA GLY A 297 15.37 11.50 -0.65
C GLY A 297 15.98 11.42 0.76
N LEU A 298 15.33 10.71 1.68
CA LEU A 298 15.81 10.44 3.03
C LEU A 298 17.17 9.73 3.02
N LEU A 299 17.33 8.69 2.22
CA LEU A 299 18.52 7.85 2.17
C LEU A 299 19.76 8.54 1.59
N LYS A 300 19.62 9.77 1.09
CA LYS A 300 20.77 10.64 0.77
C LYS A 300 21.35 11.33 2.00
N THR A 301 20.64 11.28 3.13
CA THR A 301 21.09 11.89 4.39
C THR A 301 22.00 10.90 5.12
N ASP A 302 23.11 11.41 5.68
CA ASP A 302 23.94 10.66 6.62
C ASP A 302 23.21 10.54 7.95
N ALA A 303 22.67 9.36 8.25
CA ALA A 303 21.88 9.06 9.45
C ALA A 303 22.32 7.72 10.07
N ASP A 304 21.94 7.52 11.34
CA ASP A 304 22.40 6.39 12.13
C ASP A 304 21.43 5.20 12.06
N LEU A 305 20.14 5.49 11.92
CA LEU A 305 19.08 4.46 11.80
C LEU A 305 17.82 5.04 11.16
N ALA A 306 16.89 4.16 10.78
CA ALA A 306 15.57 4.52 10.29
C ALA A 306 14.47 3.92 11.15
N ILE A 307 13.38 4.67 11.35
CA ILE A 307 12.12 4.18 11.94
C ILE A 307 11.02 4.37 10.91
N VAL A 308 10.36 3.27 10.56
CA VAL A 308 9.21 3.26 9.64
C VAL A 308 7.95 2.94 10.42
N VAL A 309 6.96 3.83 10.35
CA VAL A 309 5.73 3.71 11.16
C VAL A 309 4.55 3.28 10.29
N GLY A 310 3.81 2.26 10.72
CA GLY A 310 2.58 1.82 10.04
C GLY A 310 2.15 0.40 10.38
N GLY A 311 1.03 -0.04 9.80
CA GLY A 311 0.51 -1.39 10.04
C GLY A 311 1.38 -2.47 9.40
N TYR A 312 1.58 -3.59 10.09
CA TYR A 312 2.48 -4.68 9.68
C TYR A 312 2.00 -5.43 8.42
N ASN A 313 0.72 -5.39 8.12
CA ASN A 313 0.13 -5.96 6.91
C ASN A 313 0.04 -4.95 5.74
N SER A 314 0.54 -3.71 5.93
CA SER A 314 0.57 -2.70 4.88
C SER A 314 1.70 -2.95 3.88
N SER A 315 1.36 -3.32 2.64
CA SER A 315 2.33 -3.49 1.55
C SER A 315 3.12 -2.21 1.27
N ASN A 316 2.44 -1.04 1.26
CA ASN A 316 3.13 0.25 1.09
C ASN A 316 4.19 0.47 2.17
N THR A 317 3.85 0.21 3.46
CA THR A 317 4.81 0.39 4.56
C THR A 317 5.97 -0.59 4.48
N SER A 318 5.70 -1.88 4.19
CA SER A 318 6.75 -2.90 4.07
C SER A 318 7.80 -2.53 3.01
N HIS A 319 7.37 -2.00 1.86
CA HIS A 319 8.32 -1.56 0.82
C HIS A 319 9.15 -0.34 1.23
N LEU A 320 8.62 0.55 2.10
CA LEU A 320 9.44 1.64 2.65
C LEU A 320 10.49 1.10 3.63
N VAL A 321 10.18 0.01 4.36
CA VAL A 321 11.14 -0.69 5.21
C VAL A 321 12.25 -1.31 4.36
N GLU A 322 11.90 -2.07 3.30
CA GLU A 322 12.85 -2.65 2.35
C GLU A 322 13.85 -1.61 1.83
N LEU A 323 13.34 -0.46 1.37
CA LEU A 323 14.20 0.63 0.88
C LEU A 323 15.14 1.18 1.97
N CYS A 324 14.67 1.32 3.20
CA CYS A 324 15.50 1.81 4.30
C CYS A 324 16.58 0.79 4.70
N GLU A 325 16.24 -0.51 4.70
CA GLU A 325 17.15 -1.61 5.03
C GLU A 325 18.33 -1.75 4.06
N GLU A 326 18.21 -1.23 2.84
CA GLU A 326 19.33 -1.19 1.89
C GLU A 326 20.56 -0.45 2.44
N LYS A 327 20.38 0.49 3.39
CA LYS A 327 21.44 1.37 3.87
C LYS A 327 21.58 1.47 5.38
N LEU A 328 20.50 1.22 6.13
CA LEU A 328 20.45 1.55 7.57
C LEU A 328 19.77 0.43 8.36
N SER A 329 20.19 0.30 9.62
CA SER A 329 19.37 -0.43 10.60
C SER A 329 18.00 0.18 10.66
N THR A 330 16.97 -0.60 10.35
CA THR A 330 15.58 -0.11 10.18
C THR A 330 14.65 -0.80 11.16
N TYR A 331 13.83 -0.01 11.84
CA TYR A 331 12.86 -0.50 12.81
C TYR A 331 11.44 -0.23 12.33
N PHE A 332 10.70 -1.27 12.04
CA PHE A 332 9.31 -1.20 11.62
C PHE A 332 8.39 -1.35 12.81
N ILE A 333 7.65 -0.29 13.16
CA ILE A 333 6.77 -0.23 14.33
C ILE A 333 5.37 0.23 13.95
N ASP A 334 4.37 -0.28 14.65
CA ASP A 334 2.97 0.12 14.47
C ASP A 334 2.54 1.27 15.40
N SER A 335 3.33 1.59 16.43
CA SER A 335 3.01 2.64 17.39
C SER A 335 4.23 3.08 18.22
N ALA A 336 4.11 4.21 18.92
CA ALA A 336 5.15 4.72 19.82
C ALA A 336 5.38 3.84 21.04
N GLU A 337 4.39 3.04 21.45
CA GLU A 337 4.44 2.10 22.56
C GLU A 337 5.44 0.98 22.34
N ARG A 338 5.80 0.72 21.06
CA ARG A 338 6.83 -0.25 20.69
C ARG A 338 8.24 0.18 21.12
N ILE A 339 8.45 1.47 21.37
CA ILE A 339 9.69 1.99 21.94
C ILE A 339 9.55 1.93 23.47
N LEU A 340 10.01 0.83 24.06
CA LEU A 340 9.80 0.54 25.49
C LEU A 340 10.68 1.41 26.40
N SER A 341 11.91 1.71 25.96
CA SER A 341 12.85 2.57 26.65
C SER A 341 13.87 3.15 25.66
N LYS A 342 14.79 4.00 26.14
CA LYS A 342 15.92 4.48 25.33
C LYS A 342 16.73 3.34 24.71
N ASN A 343 16.80 2.19 25.39
CA ASN A 343 17.68 1.09 24.99
C ASN A 343 16.92 -0.12 24.44
N LYS A 344 15.57 -0.06 24.31
CA LYS A 344 14.78 -1.24 24.00
C LYS A 344 13.60 -0.91 23.08
N ILE A 345 13.51 -1.61 21.96
CA ILE A 345 12.42 -1.50 21.01
C ILE A 345 11.88 -2.88 20.64
N ILE A 346 10.56 -2.99 20.46
CA ILE A 346 9.92 -4.12 19.77
C ILE A 346 9.59 -3.64 18.37
N HIS A 347 10.02 -4.37 17.35
CA HIS A 347 9.77 -4.03 15.96
C HIS A 347 9.39 -5.28 15.15
N TYR A 348 8.79 -5.10 14.00
CA TYR A 348 8.36 -6.19 13.14
C TYR A 348 9.40 -6.49 12.06
N ASP A 349 9.86 -7.73 12.04
CA ASP A 349 10.63 -8.29 10.92
C ASP A 349 9.63 -8.82 9.89
N PHE A 350 9.39 -8.04 8.83
CA PHE A 350 8.39 -8.41 7.83
C PHE A 350 8.88 -9.54 6.89
N HIS A 351 10.19 -9.79 6.78
CA HIS A 351 10.76 -10.91 6.01
C HIS A 351 10.42 -12.24 6.67
N ASN A 352 10.60 -12.31 7.99
CA ASN A 352 10.30 -13.50 8.79
C ASN A 352 8.88 -13.51 9.38
N LYS A 353 8.15 -12.41 9.28
CA LYS A 353 6.78 -12.22 9.80
C LYS A 353 6.67 -12.42 11.31
N ILE A 354 7.63 -11.92 12.06
CA ILE A 354 7.70 -12.03 13.52
C ILE A 354 7.99 -10.67 14.16
N GLU A 355 7.51 -10.48 15.38
CA GLU A 355 7.99 -9.38 16.23
C GLU A 355 9.34 -9.75 16.84
N LYS A 356 10.26 -8.81 16.84
CA LYS A 356 11.60 -8.90 17.44
C LYS A 356 11.78 -7.83 18.50
N GLU A 357 12.48 -8.20 19.56
CA GLU A 357 12.99 -7.27 20.55
C GLU A 357 14.45 -6.98 20.25
N THR A 358 14.81 -5.68 20.18
CA THR A 358 16.19 -5.25 20.00
C THR A 358 16.61 -4.38 21.18
N LEU A 359 17.73 -4.77 21.81
CA LEU A 359 18.39 -3.99 22.84
C LEU A 359 19.41 -3.03 22.21
N GLU A 360 19.67 -1.91 22.90
CA GLU A 360 20.65 -0.90 22.46
C GLU A 360 20.42 -0.42 21.01
N PHE A 361 19.13 -0.27 20.64
CA PHE A 361 18.76 0.10 19.26
C PHE A 361 19.15 1.54 18.90
N LEU A 362 19.31 2.44 19.89
CA LEU A 362 19.83 3.80 19.68
C LEU A 362 21.34 3.81 19.95
N PRO A 363 22.18 4.12 18.95
CA PRO A 363 23.62 4.27 19.14
C PRO A 363 23.98 5.38 20.14
N GLU A 364 25.02 5.16 20.94
CA GLU A 364 25.58 6.20 21.82
C GLU A 364 26.35 7.24 21.00
N LYS A 365 25.63 8.16 20.38
CA LYS A 365 26.17 9.22 19.52
C LYS A 365 25.44 10.54 19.76
N ILE A 366 26.16 11.66 19.68
CA ILE A 366 25.59 13.02 19.81
C ILE A 366 26.15 13.89 18.67
N PRO A 367 25.31 14.52 17.84
CA PRO A 367 23.88 14.27 17.75
C PRO A 367 23.57 12.90 17.18
N LEU A 368 22.53 12.26 17.70
CA LEU A 368 21.95 11.05 17.08
C LEU A 368 21.02 11.47 15.94
N LYS A 369 21.20 10.88 14.77
CA LYS A 369 20.45 11.20 13.54
C LYS A 369 19.51 10.06 13.18
N ILE A 370 18.20 10.32 13.16
CA ILE A 370 17.16 9.34 12.88
C ILE A 370 16.36 9.73 11.64
N LEU A 371 16.21 8.81 10.69
CA LEU A 371 15.25 8.95 9.60
C LEU A 371 13.88 8.46 10.07
N ILE A 372 12.82 9.22 9.78
CA ILE A 372 11.44 8.80 10.06
C ILE A 372 10.59 8.91 8.79
N THR A 373 9.86 7.85 8.50
CA THR A 373 8.82 7.83 7.48
C THR A 373 7.63 6.99 7.94
N SER A 374 6.53 7.04 7.19
CA SER A 374 5.37 6.18 7.45
C SER A 374 4.63 5.82 6.17
N GLY A 375 3.90 4.70 6.22
CA GLY A 375 3.07 4.26 5.10
C GLY A 375 1.85 5.15 4.85
N ALA A 376 1.24 4.99 3.68
CA ALA A 376 0.06 5.75 3.23
C ALA A 376 -1.22 5.48 4.04
N SER A 377 -1.22 4.48 4.91
CA SER A 377 -2.30 4.14 5.84
C SER A 377 -2.03 4.55 7.30
N CYS A 378 -0.94 5.30 7.56
CA CYS A 378 -0.54 5.70 8.92
C CYS A 378 -1.05 7.11 9.25
N PRO A 379 -1.79 7.31 10.36
CA PRO A 379 -2.18 8.64 10.84
C PRO A 379 -0.98 9.51 11.20
N ASP A 380 -1.07 10.81 10.93
CA ASP A 380 -0.04 11.79 11.31
C ASP A 380 0.22 11.81 12.82
N ALA A 381 -0.82 11.60 13.62
CA ALA A 381 -0.72 11.53 15.08
C ALA A 381 0.20 10.41 15.57
N MET A 382 0.26 9.27 14.87
CA MET A 382 1.18 8.18 15.24
C MET A 382 2.64 8.55 14.99
N VAL A 383 2.92 9.26 13.89
CA VAL A 383 4.27 9.76 13.61
C VAL A 383 4.70 10.79 14.64
N GLU A 384 3.82 11.73 15.02
CA GLU A 384 4.09 12.69 16.08
C GLU A 384 4.34 12.01 17.43
N ALA A 385 3.56 10.98 17.78
CA ALA A 385 3.76 10.21 19.01
C ALA A 385 5.14 9.54 19.06
N VAL A 386 5.61 8.98 17.94
CA VAL A 386 6.96 8.41 17.82
C VAL A 386 8.04 9.49 18.00
N ILE A 387 7.89 10.64 17.36
CA ILE A 387 8.81 11.79 17.52
C ILE A 387 8.87 12.23 18.99
N ASN A 388 7.71 12.44 19.65
CA ASN A 388 7.64 12.85 21.04
C ASN A 388 8.24 11.80 21.98
N LYS A 389 8.04 10.51 21.71
CA LYS A 389 8.63 9.42 22.47
C LYS A 389 10.16 9.44 22.40
N LEU A 390 10.72 9.62 21.20
CA LEU A 390 12.17 9.75 21.01
C LEU A 390 12.71 10.97 21.73
N ILE A 391 12.09 12.14 21.57
CA ILE A 391 12.48 13.39 22.24
C ILE A 391 12.56 13.17 23.77
N SER A 392 11.64 12.40 24.36
CA SER A 392 11.60 12.18 25.82
C SER A 392 12.83 11.48 26.38
N TYR A 393 13.65 10.87 25.55
CA TYR A 393 14.88 10.16 25.97
C TYR A 393 16.16 10.99 25.88
N PHE A 394 16.07 12.20 25.34
CA PHE A 394 17.24 13.05 25.13
C PHE A 394 17.13 14.41 25.83
N PRO A 395 18.24 14.99 26.29
CA PRO A 395 18.27 16.39 26.66
C PRO A 395 18.10 17.24 25.41
N VAL A 396 16.93 17.87 25.26
CA VAL A 396 16.58 18.67 24.08
C VAL A 396 16.69 20.17 24.39
N ASN A 397 17.09 20.95 23.39
CA ASN A 397 17.21 22.40 23.50
C ASN A 397 15.93 23.16 23.13
N LYS A 398 14.92 22.45 22.58
CA LYS A 398 13.60 22.98 22.25
C LYS A 398 12.51 21.91 22.33
N THR A 399 11.28 22.35 22.57
CA THR A 399 10.08 21.50 22.61
C THR A 399 9.47 21.31 21.21
N ALA A 400 8.56 20.34 21.10
CA ALA A 400 7.75 20.17 19.88
C ALA A 400 6.95 21.44 19.54
N ALA A 401 6.41 22.15 20.56
CA ALA A 401 5.68 23.40 20.35
C ALA A 401 6.56 24.53 19.77
N GLN A 402 7.79 24.64 20.24
CA GLN A 402 8.76 25.59 19.67
C GLN A 402 9.15 25.21 18.23
N THR A 403 9.24 23.91 17.96
CA THR A 403 9.48 23.42 16.59
C THR A 403 8.31 23.75 15.66
N ILE A 404 7.06 23.61 16.14
CA ILE A 404 5.87 24.03 15.36
C ILE A 404 5.98 25.50 14.92
N ALA A 405 6.38 26.37 15.85
CA ALA A 405 6.54 27.81 15.56
C ALA A 405 7.57 28.13 14.46
N GLU A 406 8.59 27.29 14.27
CA GLU A 406 9.54 27.44 13.17
C GLU A 406 8.93 27.10 11.79
N PHE A 407 7.83 26.34 11.79
CA PHE A 407 7.10 25.93 10.58
C PHE A 407 5.79 26.73 10.37
N ALA A 408 5.36 27.55 11.31
CA ALA A 408 4.24 28.48 11.15
C ALA A 408 4.70 29.69 10.35
#